data_954d4986b951a55f79c1d7c6d5245d24
#
_entry.id   954d4986b951a55f79c1d7c6d5245d24
#
_cell.length_a   1.000
_cell.length_b   1.000
_cell.length_c   1.000
_cell.angle_alpha   90.00
_cell.angle_beta   90.00
_cell.angle_gamma   90.00
#
_symmetry.space_group_name_H-M   'P 1'
#
loop_
_entity.id
_entity.type
_entity.pdbx_description
1 polymer ?
#
loop_
_entity_poly.entity_id
_entity_poly.type
_entity_poly.pdbx_seq_one_letter_code
_entity_poly.pdbx_strand_id
1 'polypeptide(L)'
;AFIQTFEKVMPAMMGAYITKSDEELKFVKVTDKTSYQVAENSKEVAEKMKLSSHKNLEKILNKGIEEGESIQDVTKEILNGGIRDERYRARTVALTEMLRVHSYVANEAMMQCAVVEQKEWIHTGSTKNQPRENHVAMNGVTVNKNEPFELIGADGNTYLPMFPRDFCLPASECANCHCLHRAIVSESALGIAPEERRRMQSEYIENADREWEKELDMINYQKAVDY
;
A
#
# COMPACT_ATOMS: atom_id res chain seq x y z
N ALA A 1 13.94 -0.71 10.47
CA ALA A 1 14.50 -0.04 9.28
C ALA A 1 13.42 0.41 8.31
N PHE A 2 12.49 -0.48 7.86
CA PHE A 2 11.47 -0.15 6.85
C PHE A 2 10.49 0.93 7.35
N ILE A 3 9.92 0.77 8.55
CA ILE A 3 9.01 1.74 9.19
C ILE A 3 9.68 3.11 9.30
N GLN A 4 10.89 3.18 9.85
CA GLN A 4 11.62 4.43 10.03
C GLN A 4 11.90 5.16 8.70
N THR A 5 12.10 4.41 7.63
CA THR A 5 12.28 5.00 6.29
C THR A 5 10.97 5.59 5.79
N PHE A 6 9.84 4.91 5.99
CA PHE A 6 8.52 5.41 5.60
C PHE A 6 8.10 6.63 6.38
N GLU A 7 8.24 6.64 7.70
CA GLU A 7 7.95 7.80 8.55
C GLU A 7 8.68 9.07 8.10
N LYS A 8 9.90 8.92 7.58
CA LYS A 8 10.67 10.04 7.01
C LYS A 8 10.20 10.49 5.63
N VAL A 9 9.71 9.56 4.81
CA VAL A 9 9.39 9.82 3.40
C VAL A 9 7.92 10.22 3.20
N MET A 10 7.01 9.70 4.02
CA MET A 10 5.58 9.99 3.91
C MET A 10 5.24 11.49 3.91
N PRO A 11 5.77 12.33 4.83
CA PRO A 11 5.47 13.76 4.82
C PRO A 11 5.85 14.45 3.50
N ALA A 12 7.01 14.10 2.95
CA ALA A 12 7.47 14.65 1.67
C ALA A 12 6.60 14.19 0.50
N MET A 13 6.21 12.92 0.48
CA MET A 13 5.32 12.37 -0.53
C MET A 13 3.92 13.00 -0.46
N MET A 14 3.33 13.08 0.71
CA MET A 14 2.03 13.72 0.90
C MET A 14 2.08 15.19 0.50
N GLY A 15 3.12 15.92 0.91
CA GLY A 15 3.33 17.30 0.53
C GLY A 15 3.38 17.47 -0.99
N ALA A 16 4.08 16.60 -1.69
CA ALA A 16 4.15 16.63 -3.15
C ALA A 16 2.79 16.37 -3.81
N TYR A 17 2.00 15.40 -3.31
CA TYR A 17 0.66 15.12 -3.83
C TYR A 17 -0.33 16.25 -3.56
N ILE A 18 -0.33 16.80 -2.35
CA ILE A 18 -1.19 17.92 -1.96
C ILE A 18 -0.88 19.13 -2.84
N THR A 19 0.39 19.54 -2.91
CA THR A 19 0.82 20.70 -3.71
C THR A 19 0.56 20.50 -5.21
N LYS A 20 0.65 19.27 -5.73
CA LYS A 20 0.30 18.97 -7.11
C LYS A 20 -1.18 19.14 -7.40
N SER A 21 -2.04 18.87 -6.44
CA SER A 21 -3.50 19.03 -6.57
C SER A 21 -3.95 20.46 -6.28
N ASP A 22 -3.28 21.14 -5.34
CA ASP A 22 -3.57 22.50 -4.90
C ASP A 22 -2.29 23.16 -4.39
N GLU A 23 -1.77 24.12 -5.14
CA GLU A 23 -0.50 24.84 -4.82
C GLU A 23 -0.61 25.68 -3.54
N GLU A 24 -1.82 26.07 -3.14
CA GLU A 24 -2.07 26.86 -1.94
C GLU A 24 -2.12 26.03 -0.65
N LEU A 25 -2.27 24.72 -0.78
CA LEU A 25 -2.27 23.81 0.35
C LEU A 25 -0.86 23.31 0.67
N LYS A 26 -0.60 23.13 1.96
CA LYS A 26 0.65 22.56 2.47
C LYS A 26 0.36 21.27 3.21
N PHE A 27 1.36 20.41 3.30
CA PHE A 27 1.31 19.26 4.18
C PHE A 27 1.18 19.73 5.65
N VAL A 28 0.22 19.15 6.38
CA VAL A 28 0.00 19.41 7.79
C VAL A 28 0.54 18.25 8.62
N LYS A 29 -0.08 17.09 8.51
CA LYS A 29 0.35 15.84 9.17
C LYS A 29 -0.19 14.62 8.45
N VAL A 30 0.38 13.46 8.74
CA VAL A 30 -0.22 12.15 8.46
C VAL A 30 -1.25 11.87 9.55
N THR A 31 -2.44 11.38 9.21
CA THR A 31 -3.43 10.99 10.21
C THR A 31 -2.93 9.81 11.05
N ASP A 32 -3.39 9.71 12.29
CA ASP A 32 -2.95 8.67 13.22
C ASP A 32 -3.36 7.27 12.72
N LYS A 33 -4.52 7.15 12.07
CA LYS A 33 -4.95 5.94 11.38
C LYS A 33 -3.95 5.48 10.31
N THR A 34 -3.51 6.40 9.45
CA THR A 34 -2.53 6.11 8.40
C THR A 34 -1.21 5.63 8.97
N SER A 35 -0.71 6.30 10.01
CA SER A 35 0.53 5.94 10.69
C SER A 35 0.45 4.55 11.31
N TYR A 36 -0.66 4.23 11.98
CA TYR A 36 -0.91 2.92 12.57
C TYR A 36 -0.96 1.81 11.52
N GLN A 37 -1.73 1.98 10.45
CA GLN A 37 -1.89 0.96 9.40
C GLN A 37 -0.58 0.68 8.67
N VAL A 38 0.22 1.70 8.38
CA VAL A 38 1.55 1.51 7.78
C VAL A 38 2.48 0.75 8.73
N ALA A 39 2.45 1.05 10.03
CA ALA A 39 3.26 0.36 11.02
C ALA A 39 2.88 -1.12 11.15
N GLU A 40 1.59 -1.44 11.25
CA GLU A 40 1.11 -2.82 11.36
C GLU A 40 1.42 -3.64 10.10
N ASN A 41 1.15 -3.09 8.92
CA ASN A 41 1.47 -3.74 7.65
C ASN A 41 2.98 -4.02 7.51
N SER A 42 3.83 -3.10 7.95
CA SER A 42 5.29 -3.28 7.90
C SER A 42 5.78 -4.40 8.84
N LYS A 43 5.13 -4.60 9.98
CA LYS A 43 5.41 -5.74 10.88
C LYS A 43 5.04 -7.06 10.22
N GLU A 44 3.86 -7.16 9.66
CA GLU A 44 3.36 -8.36 8.99
C GLU A 44 4.25 -8.77 7.81
N VAL A 45 4.67 -7.82 6.99
CA VAL A 45 5.61 -8.05 5.89
C VAL A 45 6.96 -8.55 6.40
N ALA A 46 7.51 -7.92 7.45
CA ALA A 46 8.78 -8.33 8.03
C ALA A 46 8.73 -9.76 8.59
N GLU A 47 7.62 -10.15 9.22
CA GLU A 47 7.41 -11.52 9.72
C GLU A 47 7.30 -12.53 8.57
N LYS A 48 6.51 -12.23 7.55
CA LYS A 48 6.38 -13.10 6.36
C LYS A 48 7.71 -13.29 5.64
N MET A 49 8.53 -12.25 5.52
CA MET A 49 9.87 -12.33 4.92
C MET A 49 10.83 -13.16 5.79
N LYS A 50 10.79 -13.00 7.12
CA LYS A 50 11.67 -13.71 8.06
C LYS A 50 11.38 -15.22 8.11
N LEU A 51 10.11 -15.62 8.04
CA LEU A 51 9.71 -17.02 8.16
C LEU A 51 10.05 -17.86 6.93
N SER A 52 10.02 -17.29 5.71
CA SER A 52 10.28 -18.04 4.49
C SER A 52 11.77 -18.24 4.24
N SER A 53 12.58 -17.18 4.36
CA SER A 53 14.00 -17.21 4.03
C SER A 53 14.83 -18.07 4.98
N HIS A 54 14.50 -18.05 6.28
CA HIS A 54 15.27 -18.79 7.29
C HIS A 54 15.05 -20.29 7.19
N LYS A 55 13.80 -20.74 7.02
CA LYS A 55 13.46 -22.17 6.98
C LYS A 55 14.02 -22.89 5.75
N ASN A 56 14.06 -22.23 4.60
CA ASN A 56 14.58 -22.84 3.39
C ASN A 56 16.11 -22.90 3.38
N LEU A 57 16.78 -21.86 3.86
CA LEU A 57 18.23 -21.88 4.01
C LEU A 57 18.67 -22.95 5.02
N GLU A 58 18.00 -23.04 6.16
CA GLU A 58 18.22 -24.07 7.18
C GLU A 58 18.01 -25.48 6.61
N LYS A 59 16.97 -25.70 5.82
CA LYS A 59 16.71 -26.98 5.17
C LYS A 59 17.80 -27.40 4.18
N ILE A 60 18.27 -26.47 3.34
CA ILE A 60 19.34 -26.72 2.37
C ILE A 60 20.66 -27.00 3.08
N LEU A 61 20.99 -26.22 4.09
CA LEU A 61 22.23 -26.42 4.88
C LEU A 61 22.22 -27.74 5.65
N ASN A 62 21.10 -28.06 6.30
CA ASN A 62 20.98 -29.32 7.04
C ASN A 62 21.08 -30.52 6.10
N LYS A 63 20.42 -30.49 4.95
CA LYS A 63 20.51 -31.53 3.92
C LYS A 63 21.97 -31.71 3.45
N GLY A 64 22.66 -30.61 3.09
CA GLY A 64 24.05 -30.66 2.65
C GLY A 64 25.02 -31.24 3.70
N ILE A 65 24.76 -30.96 4.97
CA ILE A 65 25.54 -31.51 6.09
C ILE A 65 25.24 -33.01 6.26
N GLU A 66 23.97 -33.42 6.25
CA GLU A 66 23.53 -34.81 6.43
C GLU A 66 23.99 -35.73 5.28
N GLU A 67 23.96 -35.22 4.04
CA GLU A 67 24.33 -35.95 2.84
C GLU A 67 25.82 -35.85 2.52
N GLY A 68 26.61 -35.07 3.29
CA GLY A 68 28.04 -34.86 3.09
C GLY A 68 28.35 -34.18 1.75
N GLU A 69 27.47 -33.33 1.26
CA GLU A 69 27.64 -32.60 0.00
C GLU A 69 28.81 -31.64 0.03
N SER A 70 29.45 -31.42 -1.12
CA SER A 70 30.52 -30.43 -1.20
C SER A 70 29.93 -29.00 -1.06
N ILE A 71 30.77 -28.07 -0.58
CA ILE A 71 30.41 -26.63 -0.51
C ILE A 71 29.96 -26.13 -1.88
N GLN A 72 30.51 -26.67 -2.97
CA GLN A 72 30.16 -26.29 -4.32
C GLN A 72 28.74 -26.78 -4.69
N ASP A 73 28.35 -27.97 -4.25
CA ASP A 73 27.03 -28.54 -4.53
C ASP A 73 25.94 -27.86 -3.70
N VAL A 74 26.20 -27.64 -2.40
CA VAL A 74 25.33 -26.83 -1.53
C VAL A 74 25.15 -25.40 -2.09
N THR A 75 26.27 -24.80 -2.57
CA THR A 75 26.19 -23.46 -3.21
C THR A 75 25.34 -23.49 -4.49
N LYS A 76 25.42 -24.54 -5.31
CA LYS A 76 24.59 -24.70 -6.50
C LYS A 76 23.12 -24.88 -6.11
N GLU A 77 22.83 -25.69 -5.09
CA GLU A 77 21.46 -25.89 -4.62
C GLU A 77 20.87 -24.57 -4.08
N ILE A 78 21.65 -23.82 -3.33
CA ILE A 78 21.31 -22.47 -2.87
C ILE A 78 21.05 -21.52 -4.05
N LEU A 79 21.89 -21.55 -5.10
CA LEU A 79 21.77 -20.67 -6.26
C LEU A 79 20.70 -21.11 -7.27
N ASN A 80 20.45 -22.41 -7.39
CA ASN A 80 19.58 -22.96 -8.44
C ASN A 80 18.14 -23.22 -7.99
N GLY A 81 17.88 -23.48 -6.72
CA GLY A 81 16.56 -23.93 -6.27
C GLY A 81 15.83 -23.03 -5.30
N GLY A 82 16.47 -22.65 -4.23
CA GLY A 82 15.78 -21.99 -3.11
C GLY A 82 15.96 -20.49 -3.04
N ILE A 83 17.20 -20.02 -3.13
CA ILE A 83 17.51 -18.60 -2.90
C ILE A 83 17.15 -17.71 -4.09
N ARG A 84 17.14 -18.25 -5.33
CA ARG A 84 16.68 -17.47 -6.48
C ARG A 84 15.18 -17.21 -6.41
N ASP A 85 14.41 -18.22 -6.04
CA ASP A 85 12.97 -18.06 -5.81
C ASP A 85 12.67 -17.21 -4.59
N GLU A 86 13.46 -17.33 -3.53
CA GLU A 86 13.31 -16.47 -2.34
C GLU A 86 13.73 -15.03 -2.58
N ARG A 87 14.80 -14.78 -3.34
CA ARG A 87 15.15 -13.41 -3.77
C ARG A 87 14.06 -12.80 -4.64
N TYR A 88 13.49 -13.58 -5.54
CA TYR A 88 12.38 -13.13 -6.36
C TYR A 88 11.16 -12.84 -5.51
N ARG A 89 10.79 -13.75 -4.59
CA ARG A 89 9.68 -13.56 -3.64
C ARG A 89 9.91 -12.35 -2.75
N ALA A 90 11.08 -12.25 -2.13
CA ALA A 90 11.43 -11.12 -1.28
C ALA A 90 11.35 -9.78 -2.03
N ARG A 91 11.85 -9.74 -3.27
CA ARG A 91 11.74 -8.58 -4.14
C ARG A 91 10.29 -8.25 -4.49
N THR A 92 9.50 -9.27 -4.84
CA THR A 92 8.07 -9.10 -5.18
C THR A 92 7.29 -8.57 -3.99
N VAL A 93 7.50 -9.12 -2.79
CA VAL A 93 6.87 -8.66 -1.56
C VAL A 93 7.29 -7.22 -1.27
N ALA A 94 8.59 -6.94 -1.24
CA ALA A 94 9.10 -5.60 -0.97
C ALA A 94 8.54 -4.56 -1.95
N LEU A 95 8.55 -4.86 -3.24
CA LEU A 95 8.01 -3.97 -4.27
C LEU A 95 6.51 -3.75 -4.11
N THR A 96 5.73 -4.83 -3.87
CA THR A 96 4.28 -4.76 -3.70
C THR A 96 3.92 -3.89 -2.49
N GLU A 97 4.61 -4.08 -1.37
CA GLU A 97 4.35 -3.33 -0.15
C GLU A 97 4.79 -1.86 -0.25
N MET A 98 5.92 -1.59 -0.89
CA MET A 98 6.33 -0.20 -1.16
C MET A 98 5.30 0.53 -2.03
N LEU A 99 4.82 -0.11 -3.09
CA LEU A 99 3.80 0.46 -3.97
C LEU A 99 2.43 0.56 -3.27
N ARG A 100 2.11 -0.34 -2.32
CA ARG A 100 0.89 -0.26 -1.50
C ARG A 100 0.93 0.98 -0.62
N VAL A 101 2.02 1.18 0.12
CA VAL A 101 2.18 2.37 0.97
C VAL A 101 2.13 3.65 0.14
N HIS A 102 2.78 3.65 -1.04
CA HIS A 102 2.69 4.79 -1.96
C HIS A 102 1.24 5.10 -2.36
N SER A 103 0.44 4.07 -2.72
CA SER A 103 -0.96 4.26 -3.06
C SER A 103 -1.78 4.74 -1.86
N TYR A 104 -1.52 4.19 -0.67
CA TYR A 104 -2.18 4.61 0.56
C TYR A 104 -1.91 6.08 0.89
N VAL A 105 -0.64 6.49 0.84
CA VAL A 105 -0.24 7.89 1.09
C VAL A 105 -0.83 8.84 0.04
N ALA A 106 -0.86 8.43 -1.22
CA ALA A 106 -1.48 9.22 -2.28
C ALA A 106 -3.00 9.38 -2.05
N ASN A 107 -3.69 8.30 -1.65
CA ASN A 107 -5.11 8.36 -1.32
C ASN A 107 -5.37 9.29 -0.12
N GLU A 108 -4.58 9.18 0.94
CA GLU A 108 -4.69 10.06 2.10
C GLU A 108 -4.48 11.54 1.74
N ALA A 109 -3.49 11.84 0.89
CA ALA A 109 -3.27 13.19 0.39
C ALA A 109 -4.48 13.72 -0.41
N MET A 110 -5.12 12.87 -1.23
CA MET A 110 -6.35 13.23 -1.95
C MET A 110 -7.51 13.51 -0.99
N MET A 111 -7.64 12.71 0.06
CA MET A 111 -8.69 12.89 1.07
C MET A 111 -8.53 14.23 1.80
N GLN A 112 -7.31 14.63 2.12
CA GLN A 112 -7.02 15.92 2.76
C GLN A 112 -7.21 17.13 1.83
N CYS A 113 -7.28 16.92 0.52
CA CYS A 113 -7.36 18.00 -0.47
C CYS A 113 -8.81 18.33 -0.82
N ALA A 114 -9.28 19.52 -0.43
CA ALA A 114 -10.67 19.95 -0.67
C ALA A 114 -11.03 20.04 -2.16
N VAL A 115 -10.04 20.40 -3.01
CA VAL A 115 -10.26 20.57 -4.46
C VAL A 115 -10.31 19.25 -5.22
N VAL A 116 -9.92 18.13 -4.62
CA VAL A 116 -10.04 16.81 -5.22
C VAL A 116 -11.45 16.29 -4.97
N GLU A 117 -12.22 16.09 -6.02
CA GLU A 117 -13.58 15.53 -5.96
C GLU A 117 -13.61 14.05 -6.31
N GLN A 118 -12.82 13.66 -7.30
CA GLN A 118 -12.82 12.31 -7.83
C GLN A 118 -11.40 11.74 -7.89
N LYS A 119 -11.32 10.43 -8.04
CA LYS A 119 -10.09 9.69 -8.30
C LYS A 119 -10.30 8.73 -9.46
N GLU A 120 -9.23 8.50 -10.23
CA GLU A 120 -9.24 7.65 -11.41
C GLU A 120 -8.23 6.52 -11.24
N TRP A 121 -8.63 5.30 -11.58
CA TRP A 121 -7.73 4.15 -11.66
C TRP A 121 -6.92 4.18 -12.94
N ILE A 122 -5.60 4.00 -12.84
CA ILE A 122 -4.69 3.98 -13.97
C ILE A 122 -3.97 2.64 -14.02
N HIS A 123 -4.15 1.92 -15.12
CA HIS A 123 -3.33 0.77 -15.44
C HIS A 123 -2.09 1.23 -16.18
N THR A 124 -0.89 1.04 -15.59
CA THR A 124 0.35 1.59 -16.17
C THR A 124 0.91 0.75 -17.31
N GLY A 125 0.35 -0.42 -17.56
CA GLY A 125 0.83 -1.33 -18.61
C GLY A 125 2.28 -1.80 -18.39
N SER A 126 2.51 -3.08 -18.34
CA SER A 126 3.87 -3.62 -18.36
C SER A 126 4.04 -4.50 -19.58
N THR A 127 4.98 -4.18 -20.43
CA THR A 127 5.35 -5.02 -21.58
C THR A 127 6.11 -6.29 -21.15
N LYS A 128 6.57 -6.34 -19.89
CA LYS A 128 7.36 -7.46 -19.36
C LYS A 128 6.54 -8.55 -18.66
N ASN A 129 5.35 -8.21 -18.17
CA ASN A 129 4.45 -9.12 -17.47
C ASN A 129 3.08 -9.06 -18.15
N GLN A 130 2.46 -10.22 -18.32
CA GLN A 130 1.09 -10.27 -18.80
C GLN A 130 0.18 -9.58 -17.77
N PRO A 131 -0.49 -8.48 -18.10
CA PRO A 131 -1.35 -7.78 -17.17
C PRO A 131 -2.59 -8.61 -16.87
N ARG A 132 -3.17 -8.42 -15.68
CA ARG A 132 -4.47 -8.99 -15.35
C ARG A 132 -5.55 -8.25 -16.13
N GLU A 133 -6.41 -9.01 -16.82
CA GLU A 133 -7.48 -8.44 -17.66
C GLU A 133 -8.45 -7.56 -16.85
N ASN A 134 -8.78 -7.98 -15.63
CA ASN A 134 -9.62 -7.21 -14.72
C ASN A 134 -8.97 -5.86 -14.31
N HIS A 135 -7.65 -5.80 -14.13
CA HIS A 135 -6.94 -4.55 -13.86
C HIS A 135 -6.83 -3.66 -15.12
N VAL A 136 -6.74 -4.26 -16.29
CA VAL A 136 -6.78 -3.51 -17.56
C VAL A 136 -8.15 -2.87 -17.73
N ALA A 137 -9.22 -3.60 -17.42
CA ALA A 137 -10.59 -3.08 -17.49
C ALA A 137 -10.86 -1.91 -16.54
N MET A 138 -10.13 -1.83 -15.43
CA MET A 138 -10.21 -0.70 -14.50
C MET A 138 -9.61 0.60 -15.04
N ASN A 139 -8.80 0.56 -16.09
CA ASN A 139 -8.12 1.75 -16.58
C ASN A 139 -9.11 2.84 -17.01
N GLY A 140 -9.01 4.02 -16.42
CA GLY A 140 -9.90 5.15 -16.68
C GLY A 140 -11.19 5.13 -15.85
N VAL A 141 -11.43 4.11 -15.02
CA VAL A 141 -12.59 4.10 -14.11
C VAL A 141 -12.41 5.20 -13.07
N THR A 142 -13.44 6.03 -12.95
CA THR A 142 -13.48 7.21 -12.06
C THR A 142 -14.58 7.03 -11.02
N VAL A 143 -14.27 7.34 -9.77
CA VAL A 143 -15.21 7.37 -8.64
C VAL A 143 -15.01 8.64 -7.81
N ASN A 144 -15.98 9.00 -6.96
CA ASN A 144 -15.77 10.07 -5.98
C ASN A 144 -14.61 9.68 -5.04
N LYS A 145 -13.85 10.66 -4.55
CA LYS A 145 -12.67 10.38 -3.71
C LYS A 145 -12.99 9.54 -2.47
N ASN A 146 -14.21 9.69 -1.92
CA ASN A 146 -14.69 8.99 -0.74
C ASN A 146 -15.28 7.60 -1.04
N GLU A 147 -15.43 7.24 -2.30
CA GLU A 147 -16.02 5.97 -2.71
C GLU A 147 -14.93 4.97 -3.11
N PRO A 148 -15.15 3.67 -2.83
CA PRO A 148 -14.25 2.63 -3.33
C PRO A 148 -14.43 2.43 -4.84
N PHE A 149 -13.42 1.91 -5.49
CA PHE A 149 -13.56 1.29 -6.80
C PHE A 149 -14.24 -0.06 -6.67
N GLU A 150 -14.90 -0.53 -7.71
CA GLU A 150 -15.45 -1.89 -7.79
C GLU A 150 -14.53 -2.73 -8.68
N LEU A 151 -13.83 -3.69 -8.09
CA LEU A 151 -12.93 -4.61 -8.79
C LEU A 151 -13.48 -6.04 -8.71
N ILE A 152 -13.75 -6.64 -9.85
CA ILE A 152 -14.06 -8.08 -9.94
C ILE A 152 -12.72 -8.84 -9.99
N GLY A 153 -12.44 -9.61 -8.94
CA GLY A 153 -11.20 -10.39 -8.83
C GLY A 153 -11.17 -11.57 -9.81
N ALA A 154 -9.99 -12.11 -10.03
CA ALA A 154 -9.81 -13.31 -10.84
C ALA A 154 -10.53 -14.55 -10.28
N ASP A 155 -10.89 -14.52 -9.01
CA ASP A 155 -11.70 -15.52 -8.30
C ASP A 155 -13.21 -15.33 -8.47
N GLY A 156 -13.63 -14.29 -9.19
CA GLY A 156 -15.03 -13.93 -9.42
C GLY A 156 -15.69 -13.15 -8.27
N ASN A 157 -14.96 -12.87 -7.19
CA ASN A 157 -15.47 -12.06 -6.09
C ASN A 157 -15.36 -10.56 -6.41
N THR A 158 -16.31 -9.79 -5.89
CA THR A 158 -16.26 -8.32 -5.97
C THR A 158 -15.54 -7.76 -4.75
N TYR A 159 -14.55 -6.92 -5.00
CA TYR A 159 -13.77 -6.20 -4.00
C TYR A 159 -14.01 -4.69 -4.12
N LEU A 160 -13.94 -3.99 -3.01
CA LEU A 160 -14.19 -2.55 -2.93
C LEU A 160 -12.94 -1.78 -2.44
N PRO A 161 -11.84 -1.77 -3.22
CA PRO A 161 -10.62 -1.09 -2.83
C PRO A 161 -10.75 0.44 -2.97
N MET A 162 -10.20 1.18 -2.01
CA MET A 162 -10.06 2.64 -2.09
C MET A 162 -8.96 3.06 -3.07
N PHE A 163 -7.97 2.18 -3.29
CA PHE A 163 -6.81 2.43 -4.15
C PHE A 163 -6.20 1.09 -4.64
N PRO A 164 -5.37 1.09 -5.69
CA PRO A 164 -4.68 -0.11 -6.13
C PRO A 164 -3.81 -0.72 -5.02
N ARG A 165 -3.90 -2.03 -4.81
CA ARG A 165 -3.22 -2.80 -3.74
C ARG A 165 -3.74 -2.49 -2.33
N ASP A 166 -4.98 -2.02 -2.20
CA ASP A 166 -5.64 -1.83 -0.91
C ASP A 166 -5.60 -3.12 -0.07
N PHE A 167 -5.67 -2.95 1.26
CA PHE A 167 -5.61 -4.05 2.23
C PHE A 167 -6.79 -5.03 2.11
N CYS A 168 -7.92 -4.61 1.57
CA CYS A 168 -9.07 -5.47 1.30
C CYS A 168 -8.83 -6.45 0.14
N LEU A 169 -7.79 -6.21 -0.70
CA LEU A 169 -7.51 -7.05 -1.86
C LEU A 169 -6.66 -8.27 -1.49
N PRO A 170 -6.97 -9.45 -2.06
CA PRO A 170 -6.15 -10.64 -1.87
C PRO A 170 -4.78 -10.50 -2.53
N ALA A 171 -3.82 -11.32 -2.09
CA ALA A 171 -2.46 -11.32 -2.63
C ALA A 171 -2.41 -11.54 -4.15
N SER A 172 -3.37 -12.31 -4.71
CA SER A 172 -3.53 -12.53 -6.16
C SER A 172 -3.75 -11.25 -6.94
N GLU A 173 -4.41 -10.25 -6.35
CA GLU A 173 -4.67 -8.95 -6.99
C GLU A 173 -3.58 -7.91 -6.66
N CYS A 174 -2.84 -8.10 -5.57
CA CYS A 174 -1.82 -7.15 -5.11
C CYS A 174 -0.42 -7.43 -5.66
N ALA A 175 0.02 -8.71 -5.69
CA ALA A 175 1.39 -9.08 -6.05
C ALA A 175 1.72 -8.63 -7.48
N ASN A 176 2.86 -7.93 -7.65
CA ASN A 176 3.29 -7.36 -8.93
C ASN A 176 2.26 -6.45 -9.62
N CYS A 177 1.30 -5.90 -8.91
CA CYS A 177 0.39 -4.89 -9.45
C CYS A 177 1.13 -3.55 -9.53
N HIS A 178 1.14 -2.94 -10.72
CA HIS A 178 1.73 -1.62 -10.99
C HIS A 178 0.68 -0.55 -11.26
N CYS A 179 -0.62 -0.85 -11.05
CA CYS A 179 -1.66 0.16 -11.20
C CYS A 179 -1.43 1.32 -10.23
N LEU A 180 -1.84 2.49 -10.64
CA LEU A 180 -1.82 3.73 -9.87
C LEU A 180 -3.24 4.27 -9.78
N HIS A 181 -3.42 5.33 -9.02
CA HIS A 181 -4.61 6.17 -9.10
C HIS A 181 -4.18 7.63 -9.06
N ARG A 182 -4.98 8.50 -9.63
CA ARG A 182 -4.72 9.94 -9.66
C ARG A 182 -5.94 10.73 -9.19
N ALA A 183 -5.66 11.90 -8.64
CA ALA A 183 -6.68 12.88 -8.30
C ALA A 183 -7.27 13.52 -9.55
N ILE A 184 -8.57 13.78 -9.51
CA ILE A 184 -9.26 14.68 -10.44
C ILE A 184 -9.70 15.89 -9.63
N VAL A 185 -9.14 17.04 -10.00
CA VAL A 185 -9.38 18.31 -9.35
C VAL A 185 -10.62 18.97 -9.97
N SER A 186 -11.48 19.51 -9.13
CA SER A 186 -12.66 20.27 -9.56
C SER A 186 -12.29 21.74 -9.79
N GLU A 187 -12.63 22.27 -10.95
CA GLU A 187 -12.47 23.70 -11.24
C GLU A 187 -13.34 24.58 -10.33
N SER A 188 -14.54 24.10 -9.98
CA SER A 188 -15.42 24.81 -9.06
C SER A 188 -14.83 24.89 -7.65
N ALA A 189 -14.18 23.83 -7.19
CA ALA A 189 -13.53 23.80 -5.89
C ALA A 189 -12.26 24.66 -5.83
N LEU A 190 -11.55 24.84 -6.94
CA LEU A 190 -10.44 25.80 -7.04
C LEU A 190 -10.90 27.25 -6.88
N GLY A 191 -12.18 27.56 -7.16
CA GLY A 191 -12.78 28.87 -6.91
C GLY A 191 -13.03 29.18 -5.43
N ILE A 192 -12.94 28.21 -4.53
CA ILE A 192 -13.03 28.42 -3.07
C ILE A 192 -11.76 29.16 -2.59
N ALA A 193 -11.94 30.14 -1.70
CA ALA A 193 -10.81 30.90 -1.17
C ALA A 193 -9.77 29.99 -0.51
N PRO A 194 -8.47 30.28 -0.66
CA PRO A 194 -7.40 29.44 -0.11
C PRO A 194 -7.50 29.21 1.40
N GLU A 195 -7.95 30.23 2.16
CA GLU A 195 -8.16 30.14 3.60
C GLU A 195 -9.21 29.10 3.95
N GLU A 196 -10.29 29.06 3.20
CA GLU A 196 -11.38 28.11 3.39
C GLU A 196 -10.93 26.70 3.05
N ARG A 197 -10.17 26.51 1.96
CA ARG A 197 -9.59 25.21 1.61
C ARG A 197 -8.64 24.69 2.69
N ARG A 198 -7.84 25.56 3.31
CA ARG A 198 -6.98 25.21 4.47
C ARG A 198 -7.81 24.81 5.68
N ARG A 199 -8.92 25.53 5.93
CA ARG A 199 -9.86 25.18 7.00
C ARG A 199 -10.46 23.78 6.79
N MET A 200 -10.94 23.51 5.57
CA MET A 200 -11.49 22.20 5.20
C MET A 200 -10.46 21.06 5.36
N GLN A 201 -9.19 21.31 5.01
CA GLN A 201 -8.11 20.35 5.23
C GLN A 201 -7.91 20.05 6.72
N SER A 202 -7.86 21.08 7.55
CA SER A 202 -7.69 20.91 9.01
C SER A 202 -8.87 20.16 9.62
N GLU A 203 -10.10 20.50 9.24
CA GLU A 203 -11.31 19.82 9.72
C GLU A 203 -11.33 18.33 9.31
N TYR A 204 -10.91 18.02 8.09
CA TYR A 204 -10.78 16.62 7.67
C TYR A 204 -9.82 15.85 8.58
N ILE A 205 -8.62 16.41 8.82
CA ILE A 205 -7.59 15.77 9.65
C ILE A 205 -8.08 15.54 11.07
N GLU A 206 -8.66 16.57 11.70
CA GLU A 206 -9.19 16.48 13.06
C GLU A 206 -10.32 15.45 13.19
N ASN A 207 -11.23 15.41 12.21
CA ASN A 207 -12.33 14.45 12.20
C ASN A 207 -11.81 13.02 11.99
N ALA A 208 -10.88 12.81 11.06
CA ALA A 208 -10.29 11.51 10.79
C ALA A 208 -9.58 10.94 12.03
N ASP A 209 -8.81 11.76 12.74
CA ASP A 209 -8.14 11.34 13.98
C ASP A 209 -9.14 11.04 15.10
N ARG A 210 -10.17 11.86 15.27
CA ARG A 210 -11.22 11.65 16.27
C ARG A 210 -12.03 10.37 16.01
N GLU A 211 -12.33 10.06 14.77
CA GLU A 211 -12.99 8.82 14.40
C GLU A 211 -12.08 7.62 14.63
N TRP A 212 -10.80 7.77 14.30
CA TRP A 212 -9.81 6.73 14.54
C TRP A 212 -9.59 6.41 16.02
N GLU A 213 -9.57 7.40 16.91
CA GLU A 213 -9.51 7.16 18.35
C GLU A 213 -10.64 6.24 18.81
N LYS A 214 -11.86 6.47 18.34
CA LYS A 214 -13.02 5.62 18.65
C LYS A 214 -12.88 4.20 18.10
N GLU A 215 -12.41 4.07 16.84
CA GLU A 215 -12.14 2.75 16.24
C GLU A 215 -11.07 1.99 17.04
N LEU A 216 -10.00 2.67 17.43
CA LEU A 216 -8.90 2.09 18.21
C LEU A 216 -9.37 1.61 19.60
N ASP A 217 -10.21 2.38 20.26
CA ASP A 217 -10.82 1.99 21.54
C ASP A 217 -11.67 0.72 21.40
N MET A 218 -12.46 0.62 20.32
CA MET A 218 -13.24 -0.59 20.03
C MET A 218 -12.33 -1.81 19.73
N ILE A 219 -11.26 -1.63 18.98
CA ILE A 219 -10.27 -2.67 18.67
C ILE A 219 -9.60 -3.15 19.96
N ASN A 220 -9.20 -2.25 20.84
CA ASN A 220 -8.56 -2.56 22.11
C ASN A 220 -9.53 -3.26 23.07
N TYR A 221 -10.79 -2.83 23.11
CA TYR A 221 -11.83 -3.49 23.88
C TYR A 221 -12.05 -4.93 23.39
N GLN A 222 -12.19 -5.14 22.09
CA GLN A 222 -12.36 -6.47 21.51
C GLN A 222 -11.20 -7.39 21.85
N LYS A 223 -9.96 -6.92 21.69
CA LYS A 223 -8.77 -7.68 22.07
C LYS A 223 -8.73 -8.05 23.55
N ALA A 224 -9.28 -7.21 24.43
CA ALA A 224 -9.33 -7.46 25.87
C ALA A 224 -10.41 -8.48 26.25
N VAL A 225 -11.49 -8.59 25.46
CA VAL A 225 -12.59 -9.55 25.68
C VAL A 225 -12.23 -10.94 25.15
N ASP A 226 -11.41 -11.02 24.11
CA ASP A 226 -10.97 -12.28 23.49
C ASP A 226 -9.80 -12.97 24.26
N TYR A 227 -9.32 -12.38 25.37
CA TYR A 227 -8.35 -12.93 26.32
C TYR A 227 -9.05 -13.52 27.55
#